data_e4c583953bbd76a5b01636ea73209ad8
#
_entry.id   e4c583953bbd76a5b01636ea73209ad8
#
_cell.length_a   1.000
_cell.length_b   1.000
_cell.length_c   1.000
_cell.angle_alpha   90.00
_cell.angle_beta   90.00
_cell.angle_gamma   90.00
#
_symmetry.space_group_name_H-M   'P 1'
#
loop_
_entity.id
_entity.type
_entity.pdbx_description
1 polymer ?
#
loop_
_entity_poly.entity_id
_entity_poly.type
_entity_poly.pdbx_seq_one_letter_code
_entity_poly.pdbx_strand_id
1 'polypeptide(L)' 'MTKGLIIAYCEALDEVVMELRGKHNIKSYTKWTKVEGCGEASGPHMLNTVWPKGNNVLFCVLEE' A
#
# COMPACT_ATOMS: atom_id res chain seq x y z
N MET A 1 21.14 -2.07 -7.79
CA MET A 1 20.69 -0.87 -7.10
C MET A 1 19.47 -1.17 -6.22
N THR A 2 19.49 -0.70 -5.01
CA THR A 2 18.41 -0.95 -4.06
C THR A 2 17.42 0.20 -4.08
N LYS A 3 16.15 -0.11 -4.15
CA LYS A 3 15.09 0.89 -4.15
C LYS A 3 14.07 0.58 -3.08
N GLY A 4 13.53 1.62 -2.48
CA GLY A 4 12.45 1.48 -1.54
C GLY A 4 11.12 1.83 -2.21
N LEU A 5 10.09 1.11 -1.87
CA LEU A 5 8.74 1.35 -2.37
C LEU A 5 7.78 1.40 -1.20
N ILE A 6 7.01 2.47 -1.13
CA ILE A 6 6.00 2.62 -0.09
C ILE A 6 4.63 2.64 -0.75
N ILE A 7 3.74 1.79 -0.28
CA ILE A 7 2.38 1.71 -0.79
C ILE A 7 1.41 1.92 0.37
N ALA A 8 0.54 2.89 0.22
CA ALA A 8 -0.55 3.10 1.17
C ALA A 8 -1.85 2.73 0.49
N TYR A 9 -2.66 1.94 1.14
CA TYR A 9 -3.89 1.44 0.53
C TYR A 9 -4.94 1.14 1.57
N CYS A 10 -6.19 1.05 1.13
CA CYS A 10 -7.29 0.67 2.00
C CYS A 10 -7.10 -0.79 2.44
N GLU A 11 -7.36 -1.06 3.71
CA GLU A 11 -7.18 -2.41 4.24
C GLU A 11 -8.01 -3.47 3.51
N ALA A 12 -9.10 -3.07 2.90
CA ALA A 12 -9.93 -3.99 2.13
C ALA A 12 -9.18 -4.57 0.94
N LEU A 13 -8.12 -3.92 0.50
CA LEU A 13 -7.32 -4.37 -0.63
C LEU A 13 -6.09 -5.17 -0.21
N ASP A 14 -5.99 -5.50 1.06
CA ASP A 14 -4.78 -6.14 1.56
C ASP A 14 -4.48 -7.47 0.86
N GLU A 15 -5.49 -8.29 0.65
CA GLU A 15 -5.27 -9.58 -0.02
C GLU A 15 -4.71 -9.39 -1.42
N VAL A 16 -5.26 -8.43 -2.16
CA VAL A 16 -4.82 -8.15 -3.52
C VAL A 16 -3.38 -7.64 -3.52
N VAL A 17 -3.07 -6.73 -2.61
CA VAL A 17 -1.73 -6.16 -2.52
C VAL A 17 -0.70 -7.23 -2.16
N MET A 18 -1.01 -8.07 -1.19
CA MET A 18 -0.10 -9.12 -0.79
C MET A 18 0.09 -10.17 -1.88
N GLU A 19 -0.96 -10.44 -2.65
CA GLU A 19 -0.87 -11.34 -3.77
C GLU A 19 0.03 -10.78 -4.87
N LEU A 20 -0.14 -9.50 -5.18
CA LEU A 20 0.70 -8.85 -6.18
C LEU A 20 2.17 -8.83 -5.74
N ARG A 21 2.41 -8.61 -4.46
CA ARG A 21 3.75 -8.66 -3.92
C ARG A 21 4.39 -10.02 -4.18
N GLY A 22 3.63 -11.07 -3.92
CA GLY A 22 4.14 -12.42 -4.15
C GLY A 22 4.42 -12.70 -5.62
N LYS A 23 3.52 -12.24 -6.50
CA LYS A 23 3.70 -12.41 -7.94
C LYS A 23 4.95 -11.73 -8.46
N HIS A 24 5.29 -10.59 -7.91
CA HIS A 24 6.47 -9.86 -8.33
C HIS A 24 7.71 -10.23 -7.53
N ASN A 25 7.62 -11.30 -6.78
CA ASN A 25 8.75 -11.85 -6.06
C ASN A 25 9.38 -10.89 -5.05
N ILE A 26 8.56 -10.06 -4.47
CA ILE A 26 9.00 -9.12 -3.45
C ILE A 26 8.87 -9.82 -2.10
N LYS A 27 9.97 -10.32 -1.58
CA LYS A 27 9.94 -11.14 -0.38
C LYS A 27 10.14 -10.39 0.92
N SER A 28 10.89 -9.30 0.86
CA SER A 28 11.16 -8.50 2.06
C SER A 28 10.23 -7.31 2.11
N TYR A 29 9.53 -7.18 3.22
CA TYR A 29 8.61 -6.06 3.40
C TYR A 29 8.36 -5.79 4.87
N THR A 30 7.91 -4.58 5.14
CA THR A 30 7.40 -4.21 6.45
C THR A 30 6.01 -3.66 6.23
N LYS A 31 5.07 -4.09 7.05
CA LYS A 31 3.68 -3.66 6.90
C LYS A 31 3.16 -3.06 8.19
N TRP A 32 2.52 -1.92 8.06
CA TRP A 32 1.78 -1.30 9.15
C TRP A 32 0.31 -1.39 8.84
N THR A 33 -0.47 -1.81 9.82
CA THR A 33 -1.91 -1.95 9.66
C THR A 33 -2.63 -0.89 10.46
N LYS A 34 -3.89 -0.63 10.07
CA LYS A 34 -4.75 0.32 10.77
C LYS A 34 -4.15 1.70 10.88
N VAL A 35 -3.58 2.15 9.79
CA VAL A 35 -3.01 3.49 9.72
C VAL A 35 -4.09 4.47 9.33
N GLU A 36 -4.15 5.59 10.05
CA GLU A 36 -5.11 6.62 9.71
C GLU A 36 -4.61 7.44 8.55
N GLY A 37 -5.48 7.67 7.58
CA GLY A 37 -5.15 8.49 6.45
C GLY A 37 -6.12 9.65 6.35
N CYS A 38 -5.65 10.74 5.78
CA CYS A 38 -6.48 11.89 5.50
C CYS A 38 -6.12 12.41 4.13
N GLY A 39 -7.06 12.34 3.22
CA GLY A 39 -6.84 12.81 1.87
C GLY A 39 -7.89 13.81 1.50
N GLU A 40 -7.54 14.76 0.68
CA GLU A 40 -8.51 15.68 0.14
C GLU A 40 -9.19 15.00 -1.04
N ALA A 41 -10.35 14.48 -0.76
CA ALA A 41 -11.14 13.88 -1.81
C ALA A 41 -12.09 14.94 -2.33
N SER A 42 -11.62 15.74 -3.24
CA SER A 42 -12.51 16.68 -3.91
C SER A 42 -12.86 16.08 -5.26
N GLY A 43 -14.10 15.76 -5.42
CA GLY A 43 -14.57 15.17 -6.65
C GLY A 43 -14.35 13.66 -6.73
N PRO A 44 -14.63 13.08 -7.88
CA PRO A 44 -14.58 11.62 -8.04
C PRO A 44 -13.16 11.13 -8.21
N HIS A 45 -12.48 10.94 -7.12
CA HIS A 45 -11.13 10.42 -7.14
C HIS A 45 -11.16 8.91 -7.16
N MET A 46 -11.41 8.39 -8.31
CA MET A 46 -11.57 6.96 -8.51
C MET A 46 -10.30 6.18 -8.18
N LEU A 47 -9.16 6.84 -8.29
CA LEU A 47 -7.89 6.19 -8.06
C LEU A 47 -7.36 6.37 -6.65
N ASN A 48 -8.08 7.10 -5.83
CA ASN A 48 -7.64 7.32 -4.47
C ASN A 48 -8.01 6.12 -3.61
N THR A 49 -7.01 5.40 -3.14
CA THR A 49 -7.22 4.21 -2.32
C THR A 49 -7.00 4.47 -0.83
N VAL A 50 -6.74 5.72 -0.48
CA VAL A 50 -6.53 6.08 0.93
C VAL A 50 -7.84 6.52 1.54
N TRP A 51 -8.19 5.92 2.65
CA TRP A 51 -9.43 6.19 3.37
C TRP A 51 -9.09 6.87 4.71
N PRO A 52 -10.05 7.60 5.31
CA PRO A 52 -9.82 8.25 6.59
C PRO A 52 -9.38 7.30 7.70
N LYS A 53 -9.80 6.04 7.58
CA LYS A 53 -9.45 5.01 8.55
C LYS A 53 -9.24 3.69 7.83
N GLY A 54 -8.54 2.80 8.48
CA GLY A 54 -8.42 1.44 7.97
C GLY A 54 -7.51 1.31 6.77
N ASN A 55 -6.39 2.00 6.80
CA ASN A 55 -5.39 1.88 5.76
C ASN A 55 -4.23 1.01 6.22
N ASN A 56 -3.59 0.37 5.27
CA ASN A 56 -2.34 -0.33 5.51
C ASN A 56 -1.24 0.36 4.72
N VAL A 57 -0.04 0.28 5.26
CA VAL A 57 1.14 0.81 4.57
C VAL A 57 2.14 -0.32 4.44
N LEU A 58 2.61 -0.52 3.24
CA LEU A 58 3.59 -1.55 2.94
C LEU A 58 4.87 -0.88 2.45
N PHE A 59 5.98 -1.25 3.08
CA PHE A 59 7.30 -0.79 2.66
C PHE A 59 8.08 -1.98 2.17
N CYS A 60 8.52 -1.91 0.93
CA CYS A 60 9.29 -2.98 0.30
C CYS A 60 10.65 -2.46 -0.11
N VAL A 61 11.62 -3.34 -0.05
CA VAL A 61 12.95 -3.04 -0.56
C VAL A 61 13.17 -3.90 -1.78
N LEU A 62 13.43 -3.25 -2.89
CA LEU A 62 13.62 -3.90 -4.17
C LEU A 62 15.06 -3.77 -4.60
N GLU A 63 15.56 -4.83 -5.21
CA GLU A 63 16.89 -4.81 -5.74
C GLU A 63 16.84 -5.06 -7.25
N GLU A 64 17.40 -4.13 -7.98
CA GLU A 64 17.46 -4.21 -9.44
C GLU A 64 18.84 -4.57 -9.91
#